data_f260eab04e25842a1eed30e7b8a412dc
#
_entry.id   f260eab04e25842a1eed30e7b8a412dc
#
_cell.length_a   1.000
_cell.length_b   1.000
_cell.length_c   1.000
_cell.angle_alpha   90.00
_cell.angle_beta   90.00
_cell.angle_gamma   90.00
#
_symmetry.space_group_name_H-M   'P 1'
#
loop_
_entity.id
_entity.type
_entity.pdbx_description
1 polymer ?
#
loop_
_entity_poly.entity_id
_entity_poly.type
_entity_poly.pdbx_seq_one_letter_code
_entity_poly.pdbx_strand_id
1 'polypeptide(L)'
;MKPLKTELQDAETLRDLGSASVQIVHDLKNQLNGLKLYATFLRKRMEKSERPADELETITKLISGLERAAADMTVLVRFGRPLELRRQPGTDLARLVADSADGATVETDGGSYEGDFDPALLAEALKNIAASGRGEGSGGEGFALSVRLRRESAGEAAVVEWRGAVETDAEGDPFRSLAGAAGLRLALAARIVRAHGGEVASEGGVLRARLPIQK
;
A
#
# COMPACT_ATOMS: atom_id res chain seq x y z
N MET A 1 27.72 -28.67 -9.64
CA MET A 1 27.34 -28.22 -8.27
C MET A 1 28.06 -26.91 -8.00
N LYS A 2 27.33 -25.77 -7.83
CA LYS A 2 27.93 -24.53 -7.30
C LYS A 2 28.27 -24.76 -5.83
N PRO A 3 29.43 -24.33 -5.36
CA PRO A 3 29.79 -24.53 -3.96
C PRO A 3 28.91 -23.67 -3.06
N LEU A 4 28.38 -24.25 -1.98
CA LEU A 4 27.53 -23.63 -0.93
C LEU A 4 28.04 -22.26 -0.43
N LYS A 5 29.37 -22.03 -0.45
CA LYS A 5 29.99 -20.74 -0.12
C LYS A 5 29.61 -19.61 -1.06
N THR A 6 29.42 -19.87 -2.35
CA THR A 6 29.06 -18.84 -3.34
C THR A 6 27.63 -18.41 -3.16
N GLU A 7 26.71 -19.33 -2.86
CA GLU A 7 25.28 -19.00 -2.61
C GLU A 7 25.08 -18.19 -1.33
N LEU A 8 25.85 -18.46 -0.27
CA LEU A 8 25.84 -17.65 0.95
C LEU A 8 26.40 -16.25 0.73
N GLN A 9 27.49 -16.10 -0.02
CA GLN A 9 28.05 -14.80 -0.39
C GLN A 9 27.10 -13.99 -1.28
N ASP A 10 26.42 -14.63 -2.23
CA ASP A 10 25.42 -13.98 -3.08
C ASP A 10 24.22 -13.48 -2.23
N ALA A 11 23.78 -14.27 -1.26
CA ALA A 11 22.70 -13.88 -0.35
C ALA A 11 23.06 -12.73 0.59
N GLU A 12 24.30 -12.70 1.10
CA GLU A 12 24.82 -11.59 1.92
C GLU A 12 24.92 -10.32 1.09
N THR A 13 25.50 -10.40 -0.11
CA THR A 13 25.62 -9.25 -1.03
C THR A 13 24.25 -8.67 -1.39
N LEU A 14 23.24 -9.51 -1.62
CA LEU A 14 21.86 -9.06 -1.89
C LEU A 14 21.23 -8.39 -0.68
N ARG A 15 21.50 -8.85 0.55
CA ARG A 15 21.03 -8.21 1.78
C ARG A 15 21.69 -6.84 1.99
N ASP A 16 22.99 -6.76 1.77
CA ASP A 16 23.74 -5.52 1.92
C ASP A 16 23.31 -4.48 0.87
N LEU A 17 23.09 -4.91 -0.37
CA LEU A 17 22.52 -4.07 -1.42
C LEU A 17 21.11 -3.60 -1.06
N GLY A 18 20.28 -4.47 -0.52
CA GLY A 18 18.94 -4.13 -0.03
C GLY A 18 18.99 -3.10 1.09
N SER A 19 19.89 -3.29 2.06
CA SER A 19 20.08 -2.36 3.17
C SER A 19 20.60 -0.99 2.69
N ALA A 20 21.60 -0.98 1.81
CA ALA A 20 22.14 0.25 1.22
C ALA A 20 21.07 1.00 0.41
N SER A 21 20.26 0.27 -0.36
CA SER A 21 19.14 0.86 -1.12
C SER A 21 18.11 1.54 -0.21
N VAL A 22 17.76 0.92 0.91
CA VAL A 22 16.85 1.51 1.91
C VAL A 22 17.43 2.78 2.50
N GLN A 23 18.75 2.81 2.78
CA GLN A 23 19.42 4.01 3.31
C GLN A 23 19.43 5.15 2.28
N ILE A 24 19.76 4.85 1.03
CA ILE A 24 19.75 5.84 -0.06
C ILE A 24 18.35 6.45 -0.22
N VAL A 25 17.30 5.63 -0.22
CA VAL A 25 15.92 6.11 -0.33
C VAL A 25 15.52 6.95 0.87
N HIS A 26 15.99 6.60 2.08
CA HIS A 26 15.77 7.41 3.29
C HIS A 26 16.40 8.80 3.14
N ASP A 27 17.61 8.87 2.63
CA ASP A 27 18.35 10.14 2.45
C ASP A 27 17.69 11.00 1.35
N LEU A 28 17.25 10.38 0.24
CA LEU A 28 16.47 11.06 -0.79
C LEU A 28 15.15 11.62 -0.24
N LYS A 29 14.45 10.88 0.60
CA LYS A 29 13.24 11.37 1.28
C LYS A 29 13.52 12.62 2.12
N ASN A 30 14.64 12.63 2.85
CA ASN A 30 15.05 13.78 3.66
C ASN A 30 15.35 15.01 2.79
N GLN A 31 15.99 14.82 1.63
CA GLN A 31 16.23 15.89 0.66
C GLN A 31 14.92 16.44 0.08
N LEU A 32 13.96 15.57 -0.27
CA LEU A 32 12.63 15.99 -0.75
C LEU A 32 11.87 16.79 0.30
N ASN A 33 11.93 16.39 1.57
CA ASN A 33 11.32 17.15 2.67
C ASN A 33 11.95 18.55 2.81
N GLY A 34 13.25 18.66 2.61
CA GLY A 34 13.96 19.95 2.56
C GLY A 34 13.46 20.83 1.40
N LEU A 35 13.36 20.27 0.20
CA LEU A 35 12.84 20.98 -0.98
C LEU A 35 11.38 21.42 -0.78
N LYS A 36 10.53 20.55 -0.19
CA LYS A 36 9.16 20.90 0.17
C LYS A 36 9.10 22.09 1.13
N LEU A 37 9.99 22.10 2.13
CA LEU A 37 10.05 23.22 3.08
C LEU A 37 10.40 24.52 2.35
N TYR A 38 11.42 24.55 1.50
CA TYR A 38 11.77 25.72 0.70
C TYR A 38 10.63 26.17 -0.22
N ALA A 39 9.97 25.24 -0.91
CA ALA A 39 8.81 25.55 -1.76
C ALA A 39 7.65 26.16 -0.95
N THR A 40 7.43 25.65 0.27
CA THR A 40 6.41 26.20 1.19
C THR A 40 6.75 27.62 1.65
N PHE A 41 8.01 27.91 1.92
CA PHE A 41 8.46 29.28 2.23
C PHE A 41 8.29 30.21 1.03
N LEU A 42 8.62 29.76 -0.16
CA LEU A 42 8.42 30.55 -1.38
C LEU A 42 6.94 30.85 -1.58
N ARG A 43 6.06 29.86 -1.44
CA ARG A 43 4.59 30.07 -1.52
C ARG A 43 4.12 31.14 -0.55
N LYS A 44 4.49 31.03 0.75
CA LYS A 44 4.11 32.02 1.78
C LYS A 44 4.63 33.41 1.47
N ARG A 45 5.80 33.53 0.84
CA ARG A 45 6.34 34.83 0.42
C ARG A 45 5.60 35.41 -0.79
N MET A 46 5.19 34.54 -1.74
CA MET A 46 4.43 34.94 -2.91
C MET A 46 2.99 35.34 -2.55
N GLU A 47 2.35 34.66 -1.59
CA GLU A 47 1.03 35.03 -1.06
C GLU A 47 0.98 36.42 -0.44
N LYS A 48 2.13 36.94 0.05
CA LYS A 48 2.24 38.30 0.63
C LYS A 48 2.55 39.37 -0.39
N SER A 49 2.84 39.01 -1.64
CA SER A 49 3.10 39.92 -2.75
C SER A 49 2.00 39.74 -3.78
N GLU A 50 1.56 40.84 -4.44
CA GLU A 50 0.60 40.77 -5.55
C GLU A 50 1.25 40.06 -6.75
N ARG A 51 1.29 38.73 -6.70
CA ARG A 51 1.83 37.85 -7.76
C ARG A 51 0.69 37.28 -8.60
N PRO A 52 0.94 36.99 -9.89
CA PRO A 52 0.00 36.32 -10.75
C PRO A 52 -0.48 34.98 -10.16
N ALA A 53 -1.76 34.65 -10.35
CA ALA A 53 -2.36 33.43 -9.79
C ALA A 53 -1.72 32.13 -10.32
N ASP A 54 -1.22 32.16 -11.55
CA ASP A 54 -0.53 31.04 -12.21
C ASP A 54 0.80 30.68 -11.53
N GLU A 55 1.54 31.66 -10.99
CA GLU A 55 2.75 31.39 -10.22
C GLU A 55 2.43 30.66 -8.90
N LEU A 56 1.36 31.06 -8.20
CA LEU A 56 0.88 30.39 -6.98
C LEU A 56 0.37 28.99 -7.26
N GLU A 57 -0.33 28.79 -8.38
CA GLU A 57 -0.77 27.48 -8.82
C GLU A 57 0.42 26.56 -9.13
N THR A 58 1.43 27.08 -9.83
CA THR A 58 2.64 26.32 -10.17
C THR A 58 3.38 25.85 -8.93
N ILE A 59 3.58 26.73 -7.94
CA ILE A 59 4.27 26.33 -6.70
C ILE A 59 3.44 25.37 -5.86
N THR A 60 2.12 25.46 -5.92
CA THR A 60 1.23 24.50 -5.25
C THR A 60 1.33 23.12 -5.91
N LYS A 61 1.36 23.04 -7.23
CA LYS A 61 1.60 21.79 -7.98
C LYS A 61 2.97 21.18 -7.64
N LEU A 62 4.01 22.02 -7.54
CA LEU A 62 5.35 21.57 -7.13
C LEU A 62 5.35 20.96 -5.72
N ILE A 63 4.73 21.62 -4.74
CA ILE A 63 4.61 21.11 -3.38
C ILE A 63 3.89 19.76 -3.36
N SER A 64 2.74 19.66 -4.07
CA SER A 64 1.99 18.40 -4.20
C SER A 64 2.80 17.28 -4.85
N GLY A 65 3.63 17.60 -5.85
CA GLY A 65 4.56 16.65 -6.46
C GLY A 65 5.63 16.13 -5.50
N LEU A 66 6.22 17.03 -4.70
CA LEU A 66 7.20 16.67 -3.67
C LEU A 66 6.59 15.82 -2.55
N GLU A 67 5.34 16.12 -2.16
CA GLU A 67 4.61 15.32 -1.16
C GLU A 67 4.35 13.90 -1.65
N ARG A 68 3.90 13.76 -2.90
CA ARG A 68 3.71 12.44 -3.51
C ARG A 68 5.02 11.64 -3.56
N ALA A 69 6.09 12.24 -4.07
CA ALA A 69 7.39 11.58 -4.14
C ALA A 69 7.90 11.14 -2.75
N ALA A 70 7.73 11.96 -1.72
CA ALA A 70 8.11 11.61 -0.35
C ALA A 70 7.24 10.46 0.23
N ALA A 71 5.95 10.41 -0.12
CA ALA A 71 5.05 9.32 0.25
C ALA A 71 5.48 8.01 -0.42
N ASP A 72 5.78 8.02 -1.70
CA ASP A 72 6.23 6.85 -2.47
C ASP A 72 7.55 6.28 -1.92
N MET A 73 8.49 7.15 -1.59
CA MET A 73 9.73 6.73 -0.93
C MET A 73 9.47 6.10 0.45
N THR A 74 8.46 6.56 1.17
CA THR A 74 8.09 5.97 2.45
C THR A 74 7.60 4.52 2.27
N VAL A 75 6.79 4.26 1.24
CA VAL A 75 6.32 2.91 0.90
C VAL A 75 7.48 2.02 0.48
N LEU A 76 8.42 2.54 -0.32
CA LEU A 76 9.60 1.81 -0.77
C LEU A 76 10.51 1.40 0.40
N VAL A 77 10.79 2.32 1.35
CA VAL A 77 11.53 2.01 2.58
C VAL A 77 10.79 0.93 3.39
N ARG A 78 9.46 1.05 3.50
CA ARG A 78 8.64 0.08 4.22
C ARG A 78 8.69 -1.30 3.56
N PHE A 79 8.63 -1.34 2.23
CA PHE A 79 8.74 -2.56 1.45
C PHE A 79 10.10 -3.25 1.63
N GLY A 80 11.19 -2.49 1.72
CA GLY A 80 12.55 -3.03 1.91
C GLY A 80 12.85 -3.56 3.31
N ARG A 81 12.06 -3.18 4.34
CA ARG A 81 12.32 -3.61 5.72
C ARG A 81 11.72 -4.98 6.04
N PRO A 82 12.33 -5.77 6.94
CA PRO A 82 11.70 -6.97 7.50
C PRO A 82 10.34 -6.65 8.12
N LEU A 83 9.38 -7.56 7.98
CA LEU A 83 8.09 -7.48 8.66
C LEU A 83 8.20 -8.21 10.00
N GLU A 84 8.04 -7.47 11.09
CA GLU A 84 7.97 -8.02 12.45
C GLU A 84 6.50 -8.00 12.89
N LEU A 85 5.86 -9.17 12.87
CA LEU A 85 4.45 -9.31 13.23
C LEU A 85 4.25 -9.28 14.75
N ARG A 86 3.36 -8.43 15.20
CA ARG A 86 2.85 -8.40 16.58
C ARG A 86 1.41 -8.91 16.61
N ARG A 87 1.27 -10.21 16.48
CA ARG A 87 -0.03 -10.87 16.37
C ARG A 87 -0.83 -10.74 17.66
N GLN A 88 -2.14 -10.56 17.51
CA GLN A 88 -3.11 -10.49 18.59
C GLN A 88 -4.24 -11.49 18.30
N PRO A 89 -4.40 -12.54 19.14
CA PRO A 89 -5.50 -13.48 19.00
C PRO A 89 -6.85 -12.79 19.15
N GLY A 90 -7.87 -13.26 18.44
CA GLY A 90 -9.21 -12.69 18.47
C GLY A 90 -9.32 -11.31 17.80
N THR A 91 -8.39 -10.97 16.91
CA THR A 91 -8.48 -9.74 16.11
C THR A 91 -9.66 -9.85 15.13
N ASP A 92 -10.62 -8.92 15.22
CA ASP A 92 -11.79 -8.84 14.35
C ASP A 92 -11.43 -8.28 12.98
N LEU A 93 -11.39 -9.15 11.98
CA LEU A 93 -11.10 -8.80 10.59
C LEU A 93 -12.22 -7.92 9.98
N ALA A 94 -13.50 -8.14 10.35
CA ALA A 94 -14.59 -7.35 9.79
C ALA A 94 -14.47 -5.88 10.19
N ARG A 95 -14.10 -5.62 11.44
CA ARG A 95 -13.80 -4.27 11.91
C ARG A 95 -12.62 -3.65 11.18
N LEU A 96 -11.52 -4.39 11.01
CA LEU A 96 -10.34 -3.89 10.28
C LEU A 96 -10.67 -3.55 8.82
N VAL A 97 -11.49 -4.37 8.16
CA VAL A 97 -11.97 -4.11 6.79
C VAL A 97 -12.82 -2.85 6.75
N ALA A 98 -13.78 -2.69 7.66
CA ALA A 98 -14.65 -1.52 7.73
C ALA A 98 -13.85 -0.22 7.98
N ASP A 99 -12.91 -0.24 8.93
CA ASP A 99 -12.05 0.91 9.25
C ASP A 99 -11.06 1.26 8.12
N SER A 100 -10.80 0.32 7.22
CA SER A 100 -9.87 0.47 6.10
C SER A 100 -10.54 0.78 4.76
N ALA A 101 -11.85 0.66 4.67
CA ALA A 101 -12.62 0.82 3.43
C ALA A 101 -12.71 2.27 2.93
N ASP A 102 -12.33 3.25 3.77
CA ASP A 102 -12.23 4.68 3.42
C ASP A 102 -13.50 5.22 2.71
N GLY A 103 -14.66 4.93 3.28
CA GLY A 103 -15.97 5.36 2.78
C GLY A 103 -16.59 4.45 1.69
N ALA A 104 -15.94 3.35 1.32
CA ALA A 104 -16.56 2.34 0.46
C ALA A 104 -17.63 1.53 1.22
N THR A 105 -18.63 1.04 0.50
CA THR A 105 -19.63 0.15 1.06
C THR A 105 -19.01 -1.20 1.36
N VAL A 106 -19.11 -1.66 2.61
CA VAL A 106 -18.64 -2.99 3.04
C VAL A 106 -19.85 -3.91 3.23
N GLU A 107 -19.88 -5.00 2.46
CA GLU A 107 -20.86 -6.08 2.60
C GLU A 107 -20.25 -7.24 3.37
N THR A 108 -20.97 -7.75 4.38
CA THR A 108 -20.57 -8.95 5.15
C THR A 108 -21.73 -9.95 5.19
N ASP A 109 -21.40 -11.23 5.32
CA ASP A 109 -22.41 -12.30 5.53
C ASP A 109 -22.87 -12.44 7.00
N GLY A 110 -22.41 -11.54 7.89
CA GLY A 110 -22.83 -11.49 9.30
C GLY A 110 -22.15 -12.52 10.21
N GLY A 111 -21.12 -13.22 9.73
CA GLY A 111 -20.32 -14.17 10.53
C GLY A 111 -19.32 -13.50 11.46
N SER A 112 -18.73 -14.29 12.38
CA SER A 112 -17.52 -13.88 13.11
C SER A 112 -16.30 -14.07 12.24
N TYR A 113 -15.37 -13.11 12.27
CA TYR A 113 -14.15 -13.10 11.44
C TYR A 113 -12.90 -12.89 12.29
N GLU A 114 -12.83 -13.59 13.41
CA GLU A 114 -11.70 -13.49 14.33
C GLU A 114 -10.49 -14.31 13.85
N GLY A 115 -9.31 -13.77 14.03
CA GLY A 115 -8.06 -14.43 13.67
C GLY A 115 -6.88 -13.97 14.53
N ASP A 116 -5.73 -14.59 14.30
CA ASP A 116 -4.47 -14.22 14.94
C ASP A 116 -3.67 -13.31 14.01
N PHE A 117 -3.94 -12.00 14.11
CA PHE A 117 -3.41 -10.99 13.20
C PHE A 117 -2.63 -9.90 13.94
N ASP A 118 -1.70 -9.26 13.25
CA ASP A 118 -1.19 -7.95 13.63
C ASP A 118 -2.17 -6.88 13.10
N PRO A 119 -2.97 -6.24 13.97
CA PRO A 119 -4.03 -5.34 13.50
C PRO A 119 -3.49 -4.10 12.79
N ALA A 120 -2.31 -3.61 13.17
CA ALA A 120 -1.72 -2.42 12.58
C ALA A 120 -1.21 -2.70 11.16
N LEU A 121 -0.46 -3.78 10.99
CA LEU A 121 0.05 -4.18 9.67
C LEU A 121 -1.08 -4.62 8.74
N LEU A 122 -2.06 -5.37 9.25
CA LEU A 122 -3.16 -5.81 8.42
C LEU A 122 -4.05 -4.64 7.98
N ALA A 123 -4.34 -3.68 8.86
CA ALA A 123 -5.03 -2.44 8.48
C ALA A 123 -4.26 -1.64 7.41
N GLU A 124 -2.92 -1.59 7.51
CA GLU A 124 -2.06 -0.98 6.48
C GLU A 124 -2.24 -1.67 5.12
N ALA A 125 -2.22 -3.01 5.09
CA ALA A 125 -2.41 -3.78 3.87
C ALA A 125 -3.79 -3.55 3.24
N LEU A 126 -4.86 -3.60 4.04
CA LEU A 126 -6.24 -3.38 3.60
C LEU A 126 -6.42 -1.96 3.03
N LYS A 127 -5.86 -0.93 3.68
CA LYS A 127 -5.86 0.46 3.19
C LYS A 127 -5.10 0.60 1.88
N ASN A 128 -3.95 -0.05 1.73
CA ASN A 128 -3.16 -0.01 0.51
C ASN A 128 -3.93 -0.64 -0.66
N ILE A 129 -4.68 -1.72 -0.43
CA ILE A 129 -5.54 -2.33 -1.46
C ILE A 129 -6.71 -1.41 -1.80
N ALA A 130 -7.41 -0.86 -0.81
CA ALA A 130 -8.53 0.04 -1.03
C ALA A 130 -8.12 1.33 -1.77
N ALA A 131 -6.94 1.87 -1.45
CA ALA A 131 -6.42 3.08 -2.09
C ALA A 131 -5.97 2.87 -3.53
N SER A 132 -5.67 1.64 -3.97
CA SER A 132 -5.22 1.37 -5.34
C SER A 132 -6.28 1.64 -6.40
N GLY A 133 -7.56 1.57 -6.06
CA GLY A 133 -8.68 1.87 -6.96
C GLY A 133 -8.95 3.34 -7.19
N ARG A 134 -8.32 4.20 -6.40
CA ARG A 134 -8.43 5.64 -6.56
C ARG A 134 -7.25 6.13 -7.39
N GLY A 135 -7.34 6.03 -8.71
CA GLY A 135 -6.30 6.52 -9.61
C GLY A 135 -5.94 7.97 -9.27
N GLU A 136 -4.68 8.22 -8.90
CA GLU A 136 -4.12 9.55 -8.73
C GLU A 136 -4.11 10.25 -10.09
N GLY A 137 -5.13 11.03 -10.39
CA GLY A 137 -5.13 11.88 -11.59
C GLY A 137 -6.32 11.76 -12.53
N SER A 138 -7.22 10.82 -12.37
CA SER A 138 -8.48 10.84 -13.13
C SER A 138 -9.49 11.75 -12.40
N GLY A 139 -9.59 13.01 -12.86
CA GLY A 139 -10.71 13.91 -12.54
C GLY A 139 -12.03 13.42 -13.16
N GLY A 140 -12.18 12.12 -13.43
CA GLY A 140 -13.36 11.45 -13.91
C GLY A 140 -14.01 10.64 -12.79
N GLU A 141 -15.30 10.44 -12.88
CA GLU A 141 -16.15 9.65 -12.01
C GLU A 141 -15.46 8.33 -11.63
N GLY A 142 -14.82 8.31 -10.44
CA GLY A 142 -14.14 7.12 -9.93
C GLY A 142 -15.18 6.01 -9.77
N PHE A 143 -14.90 4.82 -10.28
CA PHE A 143 -15.70 3.65 -10.01
C PHE A 143 -15.90 3.52 -8.50
N ALA A 144 -17.17 3.37 -8.07
CA ALA A 144 -17.47 3.18 -6.67
C ALA A 144 -16.78 1.90 -6.17
N LEU A 145 -15.82 2.06 -5.26
CA LEU A 145 -15.17 0.93 -4.62
C LEU A 145 -16.20 0.19 -3.77
N SER A 146 -16.37 -1.09 -4.02
CA SER A 146 -17.15 -1.97 -3.16
C SER A 146 -16.26 -3.05 -2.54
N VAL A 147 -16.46 -3.30 -1.27
CA VAL A 147 -15.71 -4.30 -0.50
C VAL A 147 -16.68 -5.36 0.00
N ARG A 148 -16.36 -6.63 -0.23
CA ARG A 148 -17.15 -7.75 0.28
C ARG A 148 -16.26 -8.64 1.13
N LEU A 149 -16.70 -8.92 2.35
CA LEU A 149 -16.09 -9.88 3.25
C LEU A 149 -17.01 -11.09 3.40
N ARG A 150 -16.49 -12.28 3.14
CA ARG A 150 -17.23 -13.54 3.27
C ARG A 150 -16.36 -14.63 3.87
N ARG A 151 -17.00 -15.57 4.55
CA ARG A 151 -16.35 -16.79 5.02
C ARG A 151 -16.33 -17.83 3.89
N GLU A 152 -15.22 -18.56 3.75
CA GLU A 152 -15.18 -19.72 2.86
C GLU A 152 -16.06 -20.87 3.39
N SER A 153 -16.54 -21.72 2.48
CA SER A 153 -17.42 -22.85 2.82
C SER A 153 -16.79 -23.82 3.84
N ALA A 154 -15.48 -23.95 3.87
CA ALA A 154 -14.76 -24.76 4.87
C ALA A 154 -14.68 -24.09 6.26
N GLY A 155 -15.00 -22.80 6.36
CA GLY A 155 -15.05 -22.04 7.62
C GLY A 155 -13.70 -21.68 8.24
N GLU A 156 -12.60 -21.98 7.58
CA GLU A 156 -11.23 -21.78 8.10
C GLU A 156 -10.53 -20.53 7.52
N ALA A 157 -11.17 -19.87 6.56
CA ALA A 157 -10.66 -18.66 5.97
C ALA A 157 -11.76 -17.65 5.64
N ALA A 158 -11.39 -16.40 5.67
CA ALA A 158 -12.17 -15.28 5.16
C ALA A 158 -11.58 -14.77 3.86
N VAL A 159 -12.44 -14.34 2.95
CA VAL A 159 -12.05 -13.69 1.69
C VAL A 159 -12.58 -12.27 1.69
N VAL A 160 -11.69 -11.32 1.49
CA VAL A 160 -12.01 -9.93 1.25
C VAL A 160 -11.86 -9.67 -0.25
N GLU A 161 -12.90 -9.14 -0.88
CA GLU A 161 -12.92 -8.80 -2.30
C GLU A 161 -13.09 -7.29 -2.45
N TRP A 162 -12.25 -6.67 -3.29
CA TRP A 162 -12.36 -5.27 -3.69
C TRP A 162 -12.67 -5.21 -5.18
N ARG A 163 -13.78 -4.58 -5.52
CA ARG A 163 -14.21 -4.33 -6.90
C ARG A 163 -14.08 -2.85 -7.21
N GLY A 164 -13.60 -2.53 -8.41
CA GLY A 164 -13.28 -1.16 -8.82
C GLY A 164 -11.93 -0.66 -8.30
N ALA A 165 -11.09 -1.56 -7.77
CA ALA A 165 -9.76 -1.23 -7.26
C ALA A 165 -8.68 -1.20 -8.36
N VAL A 166 -8.88 -1.86 -9.50
CA VAL A 166 -7.94 -1.94 -10.63
C VAL A 166 -8.71 -1.96 -11.93
N GLU A 167 -8.10 -1.45 -13.00
CA GLU A 167 -8.66 -1.60 -14.35
C GLU A 167 -8.66 -3.07 -14.78
N THR A 168 -9.73 -3.48 -15.46
CA THR A 168 -9.98 -4.89 -15.84
C THR A 168 -8.93 -5.41 -16.84
N ASP A 169 -8.30 -4.50 -17.59
CA ASP A 169 -7.41 -4.82 -18.72
C ASP A 169 -5.91 -4.66 -18.37
N ALA A 170 -5.56 -4.49 -17.07
CA ALA A 170 -4.16 -4.38 -16.65
C ALA A 170 -3.43 -5.71 -16.92
N GLU A 171 -2.42 -5.69 -17.80
CA GLU A 171 -1.56 -6.83 -18.03
C GLU A 171 -0.73 -7.16 -16.79
N GLY A 172 -0.79 -8.39 -16.32
CA GLY A 172 0.01 -8.92 -15.22
C GLY A 172 -0.68 -8.90 -13.85
N ASP A 173 0.00 -9.48 -12.86
CA ASP A 173 -0.47 -9.55 -11.47
C ASP A 173 -0.15 -8.21 -10.76
N PRO A 174 -1.16 -7.38 -10.40
CA PRO A 174 -0.94 -6.09 -9.76
C PRO A 174 -0.24 -6.22 -8.39
N PHE A 175 -0.36 -7.36 -7.72
CA PHE A 175 0.32 -7.63 -6.45
C PHE A 175 1.81 -7.93 -6.59
N ARG A 176 2.31 -8.11 -7.82
CA ARG A 176 3.73 -8.32 -8.14
C ARG A 176 4.35 -7.12 -8.85
N SER A 177 3.53 -6.17 -9.27
CA SER A 177 4.02 -4.96 -9.92
C SER A 177 4.73 -4.07 -8.91
N LEU A 178 5.92 -3.60 -9.26
CA LEU A 178 6.64 -2.55 -8.54
C LEU A 178 6.60 -1.23 -9.32
N ALA A 179 5.80 -1.16 -10.38
CA ALA A 179 5.68 0.02 -11.22
C ALA A 179 4.79 1.07 -10.54
N GLY A 180 5.38 2.21 -10.24
CA GLY A 180 4.68 3.33 -9.61
C GLY A 180 4.26 3.07 -8.17
N ALA A 181 3.68 4.10 -7.56
CA ALA A 181 3.26 4.07 -6.16
C ALA A 181 2.14 3.04 -5.88
N ALA A 182 1.19 2.91 -6.79
CA ALA A 182 0.07 1.99 -6.62
C ALA A 182 0.52 0.53 -6.64
N GLY A 183 1.37 0.14 -7.61
CA GLY A 183 1.93 -1.20 -7.68
C GLY A 183 2.77 -1.54 -6.44
N LEU A 184 3.61 -0.61 -5.98
CA LEU A 184 4.42 -0.81 -4.78
C LEU A 184 3.57 -0.97 -3.51
N ARG A 185 2.47 -0.20 -3.38
CA ARG A 185 1.50 -0.35 -2.27
C ARG A 185 0.82 -1.71 -2.29
N LEU A 186 0.39 -2.19 -3.47
CA LEU A 186 -0.20 -3.52 -3.62
C LEU A 186 0.81 -4.64 -3.32
N ALA A 187 2.05 -4.51 -3.80
CA ALA A 187 3.11 -5.47 -3.49
C ALA A 187 3.41 -5.54 -1.98
N LEU A 188 3.43 -4.39 -1.29
CA LEU A 188 3.57 -4.33 0.18
C LEU A 188 2.37 -5.00 0.87
N ALA A 189 1.15 -4.71 0.43
CA ALA A 189 -0.06 -5.33 0.97
C ALA A 189 -0.03 -6.86 0.80
N ALA A 190 0.35 -7.34 -0.39
CA ALA A 190 0.52 -8.77 -0.65
C ALA A 190 1.54 -9.43 0.28
N ARG A 191 2.65 -8.75 0.54
CA ARG A 191 3.68 -9.22 1.46
C ARG A 191 3.17 -9.31 2.90
N ILE A 192 2.41 -8.32 3.35
CA ILE A 192 1.79 -8.32 4.68
C ILE A 192 0.76 -9.44 4.81
N VAL A 193 -0.15 -9.60 3.83
CA VAL A 193 -1.15 -10.67 3.83
C VAL A 193 -0.48 -12.05 3.90
N ARG A 194 0.55 -12.30 3.07
CA ARG A 194 1.31 -13.56 3.11
C ARG A 194 2.01 -13.81 4.44
N ALA A 195 2.54 -12.76 5.08
CA ALA A 195 3.14 -12.87 6.41
C ALA A 195 2.13 -13.29 7.49
N HIS A 196 0.82 -13.02 7.28
CA HIS A 196 -0.26 -13.51 8.13
C HIS A 196 -0.76 -14.92 7.76
N GLY A 197 -0.10 -15.61 6.83
CA GLY A 197 -0.52 -16.92 6.34
C GLY A 197 -1.63 -16.87 5.30
N GLY A 198 -1.91 -15.68 4.77
CA GLY A 198 -2.93 -15.46 3.75
C GLY A 198 -2.38 -15.49 2.33
N GLU A 199 -3.27 -15.34 1.37
CA GLU A 199 -2.99 -15.30 -0.06
C GLU A 199 -3.67 -14.08 -0.71
N VAL A 200 -3.12 -13.60 -1.82
CA VAL A 200 -3.72 -12.54 -2.63
C VAL A 200 -3.84 -13.01 -4.08
N ALA A 201 -4.89 -12.57 -4.74
CA ALA A 201 -5.14 -12.85 -6.15
C ALA A 201 -5.83 -11.64 -6.82
N SER A 202 -5.65 -11.52 -8.13
CA SER A 202 -6.37 -10.58 -8.97
C SER A 202 -6.99 -11.34 -10.14
N GLU A 203 -8.28 -11.14 -10.36
CA GLU A 203 -9.01 -11.77 -11.44
C GLU A 203 -10.16 -10.88 -11.91
N GLY A 204 -10.22 -10.57 -13.20
CA GLY A 204 -11.30 -9.78 -13.80
C GLY A 204 -11.50 -8.40 -13.14
N GLY A 205 -10.43 -7.70 -12.78
CA GLY A 205 -10.52 -6.39 -12.11
C GLY A 205 -10.93 -6.46 -10.63
N VAL A 206 -11.04 -7.66 -10.06
CA VAL A 206 -11.32 -7.88 -8.63
C VAL A 206 -10.05 -8.26 -7.92
N LEU A 207 -9.66 -7.51 -6.89
CA LEU A 207 -8.60 -7.88 -5.96
C LEU A 207 -9.18 -8.72 -4.83
N ARG A 208 -8.47 -9.79 -4.46
CA ARG A 208 -8.87 -10.70 -3.37
C ARG A 208 -7.73 -10.88 -2.39
N ALA A 209 -8.06 -10.88 -1.10
CA ALA A 209 -7.18 -11.36 -0.04
C ALA A 209 -7.90 -12.46 0.74
N ARG A 210 -7.26 -13.60 0.85
CA ARG A 210 -7.70 -14.74 1.65
C ARG A 210 -6.88 -14.77 2.94
N LEU A 211 -7.54 -14.83 4.10
CA LEU A 211 -6.90 -14.79 5.41
C LEU A 211 -7.40 -15.94 6.28
N PRO A 212 -6.53 -16.66 7.03
CA PRO A 212 -6.95 -17.70 7.96
C PRO A 212 -7.71 -17.07 9.13
N ILE A 213 -8.88 -17.62 9.47
CA ILE A 213 -9.68 -17.20 10.63
C ILE A 213 -9.94 -18.38 11.55
N GLN A 214 -10.27 -18.07 12.80
CA GLN A 214 -10.68 -19.10 13.78
C GLN A 214 -12.10 -19.59 13.48
N LYS A 215 -12.35 -20.85 13.84
CA LYS A 215 -13.68 -21.47 13.70
C LYS A 215 -14.68 -20.90 14.68
#